data_bee01814d598ed431a73a07bbc88d31a
#
_entry.id   bee01814d598ed431a73a07bbc88d31a
#
_cell.length_a   1.000
_cell.length_b   1.000
_cell.length_c   1.000
_cell.angle_alpha   90.00
_cell.angle_beta   90.00
_cell.angle_gamma   90.00
#
_symmetry.space_group_name_H-M   'P 1'
#
loop_
_entity.id
_entity.type
_entity.pdbx_description
1 polymer ?
#
loop_
_entity_poly.entity_id
_entity_poly.type
_entity_poly.pdbx_seq_one_letter_code
_entity_poly.pdbx_strand_id
1 'polypeptide(L)'
;MKINWKRNLLIAWLGTFFTAASISLVMPFMPLYVEKLGVRGSAVEIFAGLSVAVSALASGLVAPLWGKLADQKGRRVMMVRASVVMTFTMGALAFVPNVWWLLVMRLLNGLFAGYIPNSTALIASQVPREKSGYALGTLSTGMVAGVLIGPSIGGFLAQAVGMENVFLITGAVLLLVTLLTIFFVKEDFTPVEKHDLLPTKEVFARVSNRQILLGLFITSFILQLTVQSIAPILTLYIRELNGHTGNVMMISGFIVSSVGLSAMMSSGILGRIGDKIGSHRLIIIGLVYSFLIYLPMAFVKTPLQLGILRFMLGFGSGALMPSVNSLLSKITPPEGISRIFSFNQMFTNFGQVAGPLLGSAIAGYISYRAVFLTTSCFVLFNLIWSLFNFRKLLGVRDIAS
;
A
#
# COMPACT_ATOMS: atom_id res chain seq x y z
N MET A 1 3.51 -24.36 -27.22
CA MET A 1 2.15 -23.79 -27.24
C MET A 1 2.28 -22.27 -27.24
N LYS A 2 1.76 -21.52 -28.21
CA LYS A 2 1.95 -20.04 -28.23
C LYS A 2 1.27 -19.42 -27.01
N ILE A 3 2.04 -18.74 -26.14
CA ILE A 3 1.51 -18.01 -24.99
C ILE A 3 0.80 -16.77 -25.50
N ASN A 4 -0.48 -16.61 -25.14
CA ASN A 4 -1.22 -15.39 -25.41
C ASN A 4 -1.03 -14.42 -24.21
N TRP A 5 0.01 -13.58 -24.29
CA TRP A 5 0.32 -12.61 -23.23
C TRP A 5 -0.84 -11.62 -22.97
N LYS A 6 -1.67 -11.28 -23.96
CA LYS A 6 -2.83 -10.39 -23.76
C LYS A 6 -3.88 -11.04 -22.87
N ARG A 7 -4.16 -12.36 -23.03
CA ARG A 7 -5.06 -13.10 -22.16
C ARG A 7 -4.49 -13.19 -20.75
N ASN A 8 -3.19 -13.49 -20.62
CA ASN A 8 -2.53 -13.52 -19.32
C ASN A 8 -2.56 -12.15 -18.64
N LEU A 9 -2.38 -11.06 -19.40
CA LEU A 9 -2.49 -9.68 -18.90
C LEU A 9 -3.89 -9.39 -18.36
N LEU A 10 -4.94 -9.78 -19.07
CA LEU A 10 -6.32 -9.56 -18.64
C LEU A 10 -6.62 -10.27 -17.31
N ILE A 11 -6.22 -11.55 -17.22
CA ILE A 11 -6.46 -12.34 -16.00
C ILE A 11 -5.61 -11.85 -14.84
N ALA A 12 -4.34 -11.49 -15.10
CA ALA A 12 -3.46 -10.88 -14.11
C ALA A 12 -3.98 -9.53 -13.64
N TRP A 13 -4.57 -8.73 -14.53
CA TRP A 13 -5.22 -7.46 -14.19
C TRP A 13 -6.43 -7.69 -13.27
N LEU A 14 -7.35 -8.58 -13.63
CA LEU A 14 -8.50 -8.93 -12.79
C LEU A 14 -8.04 -9.47 -11.43
N GLY A 15 -7.07 -10.37 -11.41
CA GLY A 15 -6.53 -10.94 -10.18
C GLY A 15 -5.85 -9.89 -9.30
N THR A 16 -5.10 -8.97 -9.89
CA THR A 16 -4.47 -7.85 -9.18
C THR A 16 -5.50 -6.89 -8.62
N PHE A 17 -6.53 -6.55 -9.41
CA PHE A 17 -7.65 -5.70 -8.98
C PHE A 17 -8.37 -6.31 -7.77
N PHE A 18 -8.83 -7.55 -7.86
CA PHE A 18 -9.57 -8.20 -6.78
C PHE A 18 -8.69 -8.49 -5.55
N THR A 19 -7.41 -8.82 -5.74
CA THR A 19 -6.47 -8.96 -4.62
C THR A 19 -6.26 -7.64 -3.89
N ALA A 20 -6.02 -6.57 -4.61
CA ALA A 20 -5.85 -5.23 -4.03
C ALA A 20 -7.16 -4.75 -3.36
N ALA A 21 -8.30 -4.96 -4.02
CA ALA A 21 -9.61 -4.65 -3.46
C ALA A 21 -9.89 -5.47 -2.19
N SER A 22 -9.59 -6.76 -2.14
CA SER A 22 -9.83 -7.62 -0.98
C SER A 22 -9.05 -7.18 0.26
N ILE A 23 -7.86 -6.62 0.08
CA ILE A 23 -7.05 -6.08 1.17
C ILE A 23 -7.62 -4.75 1.67
N SER A 24 -8.01 -3.88 0.76
CA SER A 24 -8.43 -2.51 1.10
C SER A 24 -9.89 -2.40 1.55
N LEU A 25 -10.79 -3.25 1.06
CA LEU A 25 -12.22 -3.20 1.39
C LEU A 25 -12.51 -3.47 2.87
N VAL A 26 -11.64 -4.23 3.55
CA VAL A 26 -11.82 -4.59 4.97
C VAL A 26 -11.45 -3.44 5.91
N MET A 27 -10.62 -2.51 5.45
CA MET A 27 -10.08 -1.42 6.27
C MET A 27 -11.18 -0.60 6.98
N PRO A 28 -12.29 -0.18 6.31
CA PRO A 28 -13.29 0.68 6.95
C PRO A 28 -14.04 0.05 8.11
N PHE A 29 -14.18 -1.28 8.13
CA PHE A 29 -14.98 -1.94 9.18
C PHE A 29 -14.16 -2.85 10.10
N MET A 30 -12.85 -2.97 9.89
CA MET A 30 -12.00 -3.83 10.74
C MET A 30 -12.09 -3.52 12.23
N PRO A 31 -12.06 -2.25 12.70
CA PRO A 31 -12.20 -1.95 14.11
C PRO A 31 -13.58 -2.37 14.67
N LEU A 32 -14.65 -2.16 13.89
CA LEU A 32 -16.01 -2.57 14.29
C LEU A 32 -16.15 -4.09 14.32
N TYR A 33 -15.43 -4.79 13.45
CA TYR A 33 -15.38 -6.25 13.48
C TYR A 33 -14.64 -6.77 14.71
N VAL A 34 -13.55 -6.12 15.12
CA VAL A 34 -12.83 -6.41 16.37
C VAL A 34 -13.74 -6.22 17.59
N GLU A 35 -14.55 -5.15 17.63
CA GLU A 35 -15.56 -4.94 18.68
C GLU A 35 -16.59 -6.09 18.70
N LYS A 36 -17.08 -6.53 17.53
CA LYS A 36 -18.03 -7.64 17.42
C LYS A 36 -17.46 -8.96 17.94
N LEU A 37 -16.13 -9.16 17.82
CA LEU A 37 -15.42 -10.31 18.39
C LEU A 37 -15.23 -10.23 19.92
N GLY A 38 -15.87 -9.27 20.59
CA GLY A 38 -15.90 -9.14 22.05
C GLY A 38 -14.81 -8.27 22.66
N VAL A 39 -13.95 -7.63 21.85
CA VAL A 39 -12.96 -6.68 22.35
C VAL A 39 -13.63 -5.35 22.70
N ARG A 40 -13.20 -4.69 23.78
CA ARG A 40 -13.79 -3.43 24.27
C ARG A 40 -12.71 -2.43 24.66
N GLY A 41 -13.11 -1.15 24.71
CA GLY A 41 -12.24 -0.04 25.11
C GLY A 41 -11.04 0.14 24.18
N SER A 42 -9.93 0.65 24.68
CA SER A 42 -8.71 0.94 23.91
C SER A 42 -8.04 -0.29 23.26
N ALA A 43 -8.42 -1.48 23.69
CA ALA A 43 -7.94 -2.70 23.04
C ALA A 43 -8.47 -2.87 21.61
N VAL A 44 -9.60 -2.24 21.26
CA VAL A 44 -10.18 -2.29 19.89
C VAL A 44 -9.21 -1.69 18.89
N GLU A 45 -8.70 -0.49 19.18
CA GLU A 45 -7.73 0.21 18.34
C GLU A 45 -6.45 -0.61 18.20
N ILE A 46 -5.95 -1.14 19.32
CA ILE A 46 -4.71 -1.93 19.35
C ILE A 46 -4.84 -3.19 18.48
N PHE A 47 -5.91 -3.96 18.64
CA PHE A 47 -6.12 -5.18 17.85
C PHE A 47 -6.42 -4.87 16.37
N ALA A 48 -7.11 -3.78 16.07
CA ALA A 48 -7.31 -3.33 14.69
C ALA A 48 -5.98 -3.00 14.02
N GLY A 49 -5.11 -2.22 14.67
CA GLY A 49 -3.77 -1.92 14.19
C GLY A 49 -2.88 -3.15 14.07
N LEU A 50 -2.92 -4.02 15.08
CA LEU A 50 -2.15 -5.26 15.11
C LEU A 50 -2.54 -6.20 13.95
N SER A 51 -3.83 -6.26 13.59
CA SER A 51 -4.32 -7.07 12.46
C SER A 51 -3.71 -6.66 11.12
N VAL A 52 -3.43 -5.37 10.94
CA VAL A 52 -2.76 -4.84 9.74
C VAL A 52 -1.25 -5.09 9.83
N ALA A 53 -0.64 -4.76 10.96
CA ALA A 53 0.80 -4.87 11.18
C ALA A 53 1.32 -6.32 11.06
N VAL A 54 0.61 -7.29 11.62
CA VAL A 54 0.97 -8.72 11.57
C VAL A 54 1.00 -9.22 10.12
N SER A 55 0.01 -8.86 9.30
CA SER A 55 0.00 -9.24 7.88
C SER A 55 1.16 -8.60 7.10
N ALA A 56 1.42 -7.30 7.33
CA ALA A 56 2.50 -6.59 6.66
C ALA A 56 3.88 -7.12 7.05
N LEU A 57 4.09 -7.37 8.36
CA LEU A 57 5.33 -7.93 8.88
C LEU A 57 5.59 -9.33 8.32
N ALA A 58 4.59 -10.21 8.38
CA ALA A 58 4.69 -11.56 7.85
C ALA A 58 5.02 -11.55 6.35
N SER A 59 4.32 -10.74 5.56
CA SER A 59 4.58 -10.59 4.12
C SER A 59 6.00 -10.10 3.84
N GLY A 60 6.47 -9.10 4.58
CA GLY A 60 7.83 -8.55 4.43
C GLY A 60 8.91 -9.58 4.73
N LEU A 61 8.76 -10.34 5.81
CA LEU A 61 9.75 -11.36 6.22
C LEU A 61 9.87 -12.52 5.23
N VAL A 62 8.75 -12.96 4.64
CA VAL A 62 8.75 -14.11 3.72
C VAL A 62 8.93 -13.73 2.24
N ALA A 63 8.84 -12.45 1.88
CA ALA A 63 8.94 -12.01 0.50
C ALA A 63 10.21 -12.51 -0.23
N PRO A 64 11.42 -12.48 0.36
CA PRO A 64 12.63 -13.00 -0.29
C PRO A 64 12.58 -14.52 -0.54
N LEU A 65 11.95 -15.28 0.39
CA LEU A 65 11.81 -16.73 0.25
C LEU A 65 10.89 -17.07 -0.92
N TRP A 66 9.75 -16.38 -1.02
CA TRP A 66 8.80 -16.59 -2.12
C TRP A 66 9.33 -16.10 -3.47
N GLY A 67 10.12 -15.01 -3.48
CA GLY A 67 10.82 -14.57 -4.69
C GLY A 67 11.76 -15.63 -5.22
N LYS A 68 12.62 -16.20 -4.37
CA LYS A 68 13.52 -17.30 -4.73
C LYS A 68 12.76 -18.52 -5.25
N LEU A 69 11.64 -18.86 -4.61
CA LEU A 69 10.82 -19.98 -5.02
C LEU A 69 10.10 -19.72 -6.35
N ALA A 70 9.71 -18.48 -6.63
CA ALA A 70 9.15 -18.08 -7.92
C ALA A 70 10.15 -18.23 -9.07
N ASP A 71 11.42 -17.93 -8.83
CA ASP A 71 12.49 -18.11 -9.81
C ASP A 71 12.84 -19.59 -10.05
N GLN A 72 12.50 -20.50 -9.10
CA GLN A 72 12.74 -21.95 -9.19
C GLN A 72 11.55 -22.76 -9.71
N LYS A 73 10.31 -22.34 -9.37
CA LYS A 73 9.08 -23.12 -9.64
C LYS A 73 8.10 -22.44 -10.60
N GLY A 74 8.39 -21.22 -11.00
CA GLY A 74 7.54 -20.43 -11.87
C GLY A 74 6.60 -19.48 -11.12
N ARG A 75 6.29 -18.37 -11.76
CA ARG A 75 5.49 -17.28 -11.21
C ARG A 75 4.00 -17.62 -11.15
N ARG A 76 3.49 -18.38 -12.14
CA ARG A 76 2.10 -18.87 -12.16
C ARG A 76 1.81 -19.73 -10.93
N VAL A 77 2.69 -20.66 -10.58
CA VAL A 77 2.53 -21.51 -9.39
C VAL A 77 2.47 -20.68 -8.12
N MET A 78 3.29 -19.64 -8.02
CA MET A 78 3.28 -18.72 -6.88
C MET A 78 2.02 -17.85 -6.82
N MET A 79 1.46 -17.45 -7.97
CA MET A 79 0.16 -16.74 -8.04
C MET A 79 -0.97 -17.66 -7.55
N VAL A 80 -1.03 -18.91 -8.03
CA VAL A 80 -2.04 -19.89 -7.61
C VAL A 80 -1.95 -20.14 -6.11
N ARG A 81 -0.76 -20.41 -5.58
CA ARG A 81 -0.54 -20.59 -4.15
C ARG A 81 -1.07 -19.40 -3.33
N ALA A 82 -0.69 -18.17 -3.72
CA ALA A 82 -1.11 -16.97 -3.01
C ALA A 82 -2.64 -16.81 -3.05
N SER A 83 -3.27 -16.97 -4.22
CA SER A 83 -4.72 -16.82 -4.35
C SER A 83 -5.52 -17.91 -3.61
N VAL A 84 -5.06 -19.16 -3.59
CA VAL A 84 -5.69 -20.24 -2.81
C VAL A 84 -5.70 -19.91 -1.33
N VAL A 85 -4.54 -19.53 -0.77
CA VAL A 85 -4.46 -19.19 0.66
C VAL A 85 -5.26 -17.94 0.98
N MET A 86 -5.24 -16.91 0.11
CA MET A 86 -6.07 -15.71 0.30
C MET A 86 -7.57 -16.04 0.26
N THR A 87 -8.01 -16.90 -0.64
CA THR A 87 -9.40 -17.39 -0.69
C THR A 87 -9.81 -17.99 0.64
N PHE A 88 -9.00 -18.93 1.16
CA PHE A 88 -9.27 -19.59 2.43
C PHE A 88 -9.23 -18.61 3.60
N THR A 89 -8.17 -17.83 3.73
CA THR A 89 -7.99 -16.93 4.89
C THR A 89 -9.04 -15.82 4.93
N MET A 90 -9.41 -15.24 3.77
CA MET A 90 -10.45 -14.22 3.71
C MET A 90 -11.85 -14.81 3.98
N GLY A 91 -12.17 -15.97 3.41
CA GLY A 91 -13.45 -16.63 3.69
C GLY A 91 -13.56 -17.09 5.15
N ALA A 92 -12.48 -17.61 5.73
CA ALA A 92 -12.44 -18.04 7.13
C ALA A 92 -12.63 -16.90 8.13
N LEU A 93 -12.29 -15.65 7.78
CA LEU A 93 -12.57 -14.50 8.63
C LEU A 93 -14.04 -14.34 8.99
N ALA A 94 -14.96 -14.86 8.17
CA ALA A 94 -16.40 -14.84 8.49
C ALA A 94 -16.79 -15.69 9.70
N PHE A 95 -15.96 -16.67 10.05
CA PHE A 95 -16.26 -17.69 11.06
C PHE A 95 -15.33 -17.64 12.28
N VAL A 96 -14.46 -16.65 12.38
CA VAL A 96 -13.52 -16.56 13.50
C VAL A 96 -14.28 -16.28 14.81
N PRO A 97 -14.02 -17.07 15.87
CA PRO A 97 -14.76 -16.96 17.13
C PRO A 97 -14.27 -15.83 18.04
N ASN A 98 -13.06 -15.32 17.82
CA ASN A 98 -12.44 -14.29 18.63
C ASN A 98 -11.30 -13.59 17.89
N VAL A 99 -10.78 -12.52 18.51
CA VAL A 99 -9.73 -11.68 17.91
C VAL A 99 -8.40 -12.41 17.68
N TRP A 100 -8.08 -13.43 18.46
CA TRP A 100 -6.83 -14.19 18.29
C TRP A 100 -6.84 -15.00 17.00
N TRP A 101 -7.98 -15.64 16.68
CA TRP A 101 -8.15 -16.32 15.40
C TRP A 101 -8.14 -15.35 14.21
N LEU A 102 -8.67 -14.14 14.39
CA LEU A 102 -8.54 -13.07 13.40
C LEU A 102 -7.05 -12.80 13.14
N LEU A 103 -6.23 -12.63 14.18
CA LEU A 103 -4.78 -12.39 14.01
C LEU A 103 -4.07 -13.57 13.35
N VAL A 104 -4.45 -14.82 13.67
CA VAL A 104 -3.91 -16.03 13.00
C VAL A 104 -4.25 -16.01 11.50
N MET A 105 -5.49 -15.73 11.12
CA MET A 105 -5.87 -15.62 9.69
C MET A 105 -5.12 -14.48 8.98
N ARG A 106 -4.92 -13.34 9.66
CA ARG A 106 -4.13 -12.22 9.15
C ARG A 106 -2.65 -12.57 8.99
N LEU A 107 -2.08 -13.28 9.95
CA LEU A 107 -0.71 -13.81 9.87
C LEU A 107 -0.55 -14.75 8.66
N LEU A 108 -1.45 -15.73 8.52
CA LEU A 108 -1.44 -16.66 7.39
C LEU A 108 -1.59 -15.93 6.05
N ASN A 109 -2.50 -14.96 5.98
CA ASN A 109 -2.67 -14.13 4.78
C ASN A 109 -1.36 -13.43 4.39
N GLY A 110 -0.65 -12.84 5.36
CA GLY A 110 0.65 -12.21 5.16
C GLY A 110 1.74 -13.20 4.76
N LEU A 111 1.87 -14.34 5.46
CA LEU A 111 2.88 -15.36 5.18
C LEU A 111 2.78 -15.92 3.76
N PHE A 112 1.59 -16.02 3.21
CA PHE A 112 1.35 -16.55 1.88
C PHE A 112 0.99 -15.49 0.82
N ALA A 113 1.13 -14.21 1.13
CA ALA A 113 0.95 -13.12 0.18
C ALA A 113 1.89 -13.26 -1.05
N GLY A 114 1.60 -12.49 -2.11
CA GLY A 114 2.51 -12.43 -3.25
C GLY A 114 1.84 -12.58 -4.63
N TYR A 115 0.51 -12.51 -4.74
CA TYR A 115 -0.17 -12.56 -6.03
C TYR A 115 0.28 -11.40 -6.95
N ILE A 116 0.24 -10.16 -6.45
CA ILE A 116 0.56 -8.95 -7.21
C ILE A 116 2.01 -8.93 -7.74
N PRO A 117 3.05 -9.13 -6.91
CA PRO A 117 4.42 -9.13 -7.42
C PRO A 117 4.69 -10.27 -8.42
N ASN A 118 4.10 -11.45 -8.22
CA ASN A 118 4.26 -12.56 -9.16
C ASN A 118 3.51 -12.32 -10.47
N SER A 119 2.33 -11.69 -10.46
CA SER A 119 1.63 -11.30 -11.69
C SER A 119 2.42 -10.24 -12.47
N THR A 120 3.02 -9.26 -11.78
CA THR A 120 3.88 -8.25 -12.40
C THR A 120 5.11 -8.90 -13.05
N ALA A 121 5.77 -9.80 -12.34
CA ALA A 121 6.94 -10.50 -12.86
C ALA A 121 6.61 -11.45 -14.03
N LEU A 122 5.44 -12.13 -13.97
CA LEU A 122 4.96 -12.97 -15.07
C LEU A 122 4.71 -12.15 -16.34
N ILE A 123 4.00 -11.04 -16.24
CA ILE A 123 3.71 -10.18 -17.38
C ILE A 123 5.00 -9.57 -17.94
N ALA A 124 5.90 -9.09 -17.08
CA ALA A 124 7.18 -8.54 -17.49
C ALA A 124 8.02 -9.54 -18.31
N SER A 125 7.96 -10.84 -17.98
CA SER A 125 8.73 -11.88 -18.68
C SER A 125 8.11 -12.35 -20.01
N GLN A 126 6.81 -12.14 -20.23
CA GLN A 126 6.09 -12.68 -21.40
C GLN A 126 5.81 -11.64 -22.49
N VAL A 127 5.89 -10.37 -22.14
CA VAL A 127 5.54 -9.28 -23.06
C VAL A 127 6.76 -8.84 -23.86
N PRO A 128 6.63 -8.60 -25.18
CA PRO A 128 7.70 -8.02 -25.99
C PRO A 128 8.20 -6.69 -25.39
N ARG A 129 9.50 -6.44 -25.46
CA ARG A 129 10.15 -5.26 -24.85
C ARG A 129 9.47 -3.94 -25.25
N GLU A 130 9.03 -3.81 -26.50
CA GLU A 130 8.39 -2.62 -27.06
C GLU A 130 6.99 -2.34 -26.43
N LYS A 131 6.36 -3.37 -25.83
CA LYS A 131 5.02 -3.30 -25.22
C LYS A 131 5.05 -3.45 -23.71
N SER A 132 6.21 -3.60 -23.11
CA SER A 132 6.38 -3.83 -21.67
C SER A 132 5.80 -2.68 -20.85
N GLY A 133 6.07 -1.42 -21.21
CA GLY A 133 5.51 -0.24 -20.53
C GLY A 133 3.98 -0.21 -20.56
N TYR A 134 3.38 -0.51 -21.71
CA TYR A 134 1.91 -0.60 -21.83
C TYR A 134 1.34 -1.70 -20.93
N ALA A 135 1.91 -2.89 -20.96
CA ALA A 135 1.36 -4.03 -20.21
C ALA A 135 1.50 -3.87 -18.71
N LEU A 136 2.65 -3.42 -18.22
CA LEU A 136 2.88 -3.16 -16.80
C LEU A 136 2.09 -1.95 -16.31
N GLY A 137 1.97 -0.90 -17.12
CA GLY A 137 1.09 0.23 -16.82
C GLY A 137 -0.36 -0.20 -16.71
N THR A 138 -0.87 -1.02 -17.64
CA THR A 138 -2.22 -1.59 -17.57
C THR A 138 -2.40 -2.42 -16.28
N LEU A 139 -1.45 -3.30 -15.96
CA LEU A 139 -1.53 -4.11 -14.75
C LEU A 139 -1.59 -3.25 -13.47
N SER A 140 -0.80 -2.19 -13.42
CA SER A 140 -0.78 -1.24 -12.29
C SER A 140 -2.12 -0.52 -12.11
N THR A 141 -2.88 -0.25 -13.20
CA THR A 141 -4.23 0.34 -13.07
C THR A 141 -5.18 -0.58 -12.30
N GLY A 142 -5.05 -1.90 -12.45
CA GLY A 142 -5.85 -2.87 -11.67
C GLY A 142 -5.57 -2.76 -10.16
N MET A 143 -4.30 -2.68 -9.77
CA MET A 143 -3.93 -2.51 -8.37
C MET A 143 -4.48 -1.19 -7.80
N VAL A 144 -4.25 -0.08 -8.51
CA VAL A 144 -4.70 1.25 -8.08
C VAL A 144 -6.23 1.30 -7.97
N ALA A 145 -6.94 0.79 -8.96
CA ALA A 145 -8.40 0.74 -8.95
C ALA A 145 -8.94 -0.12 -7.79
N GLY A 146 -8.31 -1.26 -7.50
CA GLY A 146 -8.69 -2.12 -6.38
C GLY A 146 -8.52 -1.44 -5.03
N VAL A 147 -7.38 -0.78 -4.81
CA VAL A 147 -7.12 -0.02 -3.58
C VAL A 147 -8.08 1.16 -3.43
N LEU A 148 -8.40 1.83 -4.54
CA LEU A 148 -9.26 3.01 -4.56
C LEU A 148 -10.74 2.68 -4.30
N ILE A 149 -11.28 1.68 -5.01
CA ILE A 149 -12.70 1.34 -4.99
C ILE A 149 -13.03 0.40 -3.81
N GLY A 150 -12.06 -0.41 -3.40
CA GLY A 150 -12.23 -1.41 -2.34
C GLY A 150 -12.90 -0.87 -1.07
N PRO A 151 -12.40 0.20 -0.43
CA PRO A 151 -12.98 0.72 0.80
C PRO A 151 -14.43 1.18 0.65
N SER A 152 -14.80 1.81 -0.47
CA SER A 152 -16.20 2.22 -0.74
C SER A 152 -17.11 1.01 -0.90
N ILE A 153 -16.69 0.00 -1.70
CA ILE A 153 -17.45 -1.23 -1.87
C ILE A 153 -17.54 -1.98 -0.53
N GLY A 154 -16.43 -2.10 0.21
CA GLY A 154 -16.39 -2.78 1.49
C GLY A 154 -17.29 -2.14 2.53
N GLY A 155 -17.26 -0.82 2.66
CA GLY A 155 -18.11 -0.07 3.57
C GLY A 155 -19.59 -0.20 3.22
N PHE A 156 -19.94 -0.10 1.92
CA PHE A 156 -21.32 -0.30 1.44
C PHE A 156 -21.82 -1.74 1.68
N LEU A 157 -21.04 -2.74 1.29
CA LEU A 157 -21.42 -4.14 1.49
C LEU A 157 -21.53 -4.49 2.99
N ALA A 158 -20.60 -4.03 3.82
CA ALA A 158 -20.65 -4.27 5.27
C ALA A 158 -21.92 -3.67 5.91
N GLN A 159 -22.38 -2.54 5.41
CA GLN A 159 -23.64 -1.93 5.84
C GLN A 159 -24.87 -2.69 5.32
N ALA A 160 -24.82 -3.18 4.07
CA ALA A 160 -25.99 -3.81 3.41
C ALA A 160 -26.19 -5.27 3.82
N VAL A 161 -25.12 -6.06 3.88
CA VAL A 161 -25.20 -7.52 4.09
C VAL A 161 -24.50 -8.01 5.36
N GLY A 162 -23.85 -7.12 6.10
CA GLY A 162 -23.09 -7.45 7.31
C GLY A 162 -21.63 -7.82 7.02
N MET A 163 -20.76 -7.63 8.02
CA MET A 163 -19.31 -7.76 7.88
C MET A 163 -18.87 -9.19 7.54
N GLU A 164 -19.50 -10.20 8.11
CA GLU A 164 -19.18 -11.62 7.86
C GLU A 164 -19.44 -11.99 6.40
N ASN A 165 -20.59 -11.56 5.87
CA ASN A 165 -20.94 -11.83 4.47
C ASN A 165 -19.98 -11.14 3.49
N VAL A 166 -19.42 -9.99 3.86
CA VAL A 166 -18.36 -9.35 3.06
C VAL A 166 -17.12 -10.21 2.95
N PHE A 167 -16.69 -10.85 4.04
CA PHE A 167 -15.58 -11.80 4.00
C PHE A 167 -15.87 -13.02 3.12
N LEU A 168 -17.10 -13.56 3.19
CA LEU A 168 -17.52 -14.69 2.34
C LEU A 168 -17.55 -14.29 0.86
N ILE A 169 -18.14 -13.16 0.53
CA ILE A 169 -18.18 -12.63 -0.84
C ILE A 169 -16.74 -12.43 -1.35
N THR A 170 -15.87 -11.84 -0.53
CA THR A 170 -14.46 -11.64 -0.88
C THR A 170 -13.75 -12.97 -1.12
N GLY A 171 -13.95 -13.97 -0.26
CA GLY A 171 -13.43 -15.31 -0.44
C GLY A 171 -13.91 -15.95 -1.74
N ALA A 172 -15.21 -15.83 -2.07
CA ALA A 172 -15.78 -16.34 -3.31
C ALA A 172 -15.19 -15.68 -4.57
N VAL A 173 -15.00 -14.34 -4.53
CA VAL A 173 -14.35 -13.61 -5.62
C VAL A 173 -12.89 -14.02 -5.78
N LEU A 174 -12.16 -14.21 -4.69
CA LEU A 174 -10.77 -14.70 -4.74
C LEU A 174 -10.69 -16.16 -5.22
N LEU A 175 -11.69 -16.98 -4.92
CA LEU A 175 -11.81 -18.34 -5.50
C LEU A 175 -11.96 -18.27 -7.01
N LEU A 176 -12.81 -17.36 -7.52
CA LEU A 176 -12.93 -17.14 -8.96
C LEU A 176 -11.59 -16.70 -9.57
N VAL A 177 -10.87 -15.77 -8.95
CA VAL A 177 -9.51 -15.36 -9.37
C VAL A 177 -8.56 -16.56 -9.40
N THR A 178 -8.64 -17.43 -8.39
CA THR A 178 -7.82 -18.64 -8.30
C THR A 178 -8.11 -19.58 -9.47
N LEU A 179 -9.38 -19.85 -9.74
CA LEU A 179 -9.81 -20.71 -10.86
C LEU A 179 -9.39 -20.12 -12.20
N LEU A 180 -9.59 -18.83 -12.41
CA LEU A 180 -9.13 -18.14 -13.62
C LEU A 180 -7.61 -18.24 -13.79
N THR A 181 -6.86 -18.12 -12.71
CA THR A 181 -5.39 -18.24 -12.75
C THR A 181 -4.96 -19.69 -13.08
N ILE A 182 -5.62 -20.68 -12.49
CA ILE A 182 -5.32 -22.11 -12.73
C ILE A 182 -5.61 -22.50 -14.20
N PHE A 183 -6.77 -22.14 -14.72
CA PHE A 183 -7.21 -22.66 -16.00
C PHE A 183 -6.72 -21.83 -17.19
N PHE A 184 -6.54 -20.55 -17.03
CA PHE A 184 -6.32 -19.65 -18.18
C PHE A 184 -4.94 -18.99 -18.22
N VAL A 185 -4.25 -18.81 -17.07
CA VAL A 185 -2.88 -18.29 -17.10
C VAL A 185 -1.93 -19.40 -17.53
N LYS A 186 -1.10 -19.12 -18.51
CA LYS A 186 -0.06 -20.05 -19.02
C LYS A 186 1.31 -19.41 -18.85
N GLU A 187 2.27 -20.21 -18.41
CA GLU A 187 3.67 -19.85 -18.27
C GLU A 187 4.53 -20.91 -18.95
N ASP A 188 5.47 -20.47 -19.78
CA ASP A 188 6.56 -21.29 -20.24
C ASP A 188 7.77 -20.93 -19.39
N PHE A 189 8.04 -21.80 -18.43
CA PHE A 189 8.97 -21.52 -17.36
C PHE A 189 10.32 -22.17 -17.67
N THR A 190 11.34 -21.33 -17.78
CA THR A 190 12.74 -21.76 -17.75
C THR A 190 13.37 -21.26 -16.45
N PRO A 191 13.95 -22.13 -15.59
CA PRO A 191 14.62 -21.67 -14.38
C PRO A 191 15.74 -20.68 -14.72
N VAL A 192 15.78 -19.58 -13.98
CA VAL A 192 16.81 -18.55 -14.15
C VAL A 192 18.12 -19.04 -13.55
N GLU A 193 19.18 -19.16 -14.35
CA GLU A 193 20.55 -19.39 -13.86
C GLU A 193 21.06 -18.15 -13.12
N LYS A 194 21.84 -18.40 -12.07
CA LYS A 194 22.44 -17.34 -11.24
C LYS A 194 23.48 -16.58 -12.08
N HIS A 195 23.12 -15.41 -12.59
CA HIS A 195 24.12 -14.46 -13.09
C HIS A 195 24.77 -13.69 -11.94
N ASP A 196 26.06 -13.37 -12.09
CA ASP A 196 26.91 -12.60 -11.16
C ASP A 196 26.30 -11.25 -10.82
N LEU A 197 25.56 -11.21 -9.71
CA LEU A 197 25.02 -9.98 -9.17
C LEU A 197 26.13 -9.26 -8.40
N LEU A 198 26.38 -8.00 -8.71
CA LEU A 198 27.32 -7.16 -7.96
C LEU A 198 27.04 -7.24 -6.44
N PRO A 199 28.05 -7.33 -5.58
CA PRO A 199 27.86 -7.34 -4.13
C PRO A 199 27.11 -6.09 -3.68
N THR A 200 26.20 -6.23 -2.71
CA THR A 200 25.39 -5.10 -2.20
C THR A 200 26.24 -3.91 -1.77
N LYS A 201 27.40 -4.19 -1.12
CA LYS A 201 28.36 -3.17 -0.67
C LYS A 201 28.91 -2.33 -1.83
N GLU A 202 29.13 -2.95 -2.98
CA GLU A 202 29.65 -2.28 -4.17
C GLU A 202 28.60 -1.41 -4.85
N VAL A 203 27.33 -1.85 -4.89
CA VAL A 203 26.21 -1.02 -5.39
C VAL A 203 26.07 0.24 -4.55
N PHE A 204 26.09 0.13 -3.22
CA PHE A 204 26.03 1.29 -2.33
C PHE A 204 27.27 2.20 -2.45
N ALA A 205 28.44 1.63 -2.78
CA ALA A 205 29.65 2.41 -3.00
C ALA A 205 29.60 3.29 -4.25
N ARG A 206 28.90 2.82 -5.29
CA ARG A 206 28.77 3.51 -6.58
C ARG A 206 27.65 4.57 -6.61
N VAL A 207 26.79 4.67 -5.57
CA VAL A 207 25.77 5.71 -5.50
C VAL A 207 26.41 7.07 -5.30
N SER A 208 26.06 8.03 -6.14
CA SER A 208 26.68 9.36 -6.18
C SER A 208 26.56 10.13 -4.86
N ASN A 209 25.46 9.95 -4.11
CA ASN A 209 25.25 10.63 -2.84
C ASN A 209 24.51 9.74 -1.84
N ARG A 210 25.25 9.11 -0.92
CA ARG A 210 24.72 8.21 0.11
C ARG A 210 23.78 8.92 1.11
N GLN A 211 24.03 10.21 1.39
CA GLN A 211 23.21 10.98 2.31
C GLN A 211 21.81 11.19 1.73
N ILE A 212 21.70 11.54 0.45
CA ILE A 212 20.42 11.69 -0.24
C ILE A 212 19.71 10.33 -0.31
N LEU A 213 20.43 9.25 -0.59
CA LEU A 213 19.86 7.89 -0.62
C LEU A 213 19.21 7.51 0.70
N LEU A 214 19.93 7.66 1.82
CA LEU A 214 19.38 7.40 3.16
C LEU A 214 18.21 8.33 3.48
N GLY A 215 18.31 9.61 3.06
CA GLY A 215 17.23 10.58 3.19
C GLY A 215 15.94 10.13 2.49
N LEU A 216 16.05 9.57 1.29
CA LEU A 216 14.90 9.05 0.53
C LEU A 216 14.30 7.79 1.17
N PHE A 217 15.13 6.89 1.70
CA PHE A 217 14.63 5.71 2.43
C PHE A 217 13.82 6.10 3.68
N ILE A 218 14.34 7.05 4.47
CA ILE A 218 13.64 7.58 5.65
C ILE A 218 12.36 8.30 5.22
N THR A 219 12.39 9.06 4.13
CA THR A 219 11.19 9.71 3.57
C THR A 219 10.13 8.67 3.19
N SER A 220 10.51 7.59 2.49
CA SER A 220 9.58 6.50 2.14
C SER A 220 8.98 5.82 3.37
N PHE A 221 9.81 5.57 4.39
CA PHE A 221 9.36 5.03 5.68
C PHE A 221 8.32 5.94 6.33
N ILE A 222 8.62 7.24 6.47
CA ILE A 222 7.72 8.20 7.13
C ILE A 222 6.43 8.40 6.33
N LEU A 223 6.50 8.50 5.00
CA LEU A 223 5.31 8.61 4.16
C LEU A 223 4.36 7.42 4.37
N GLN A 224 4.91 6.22 4.42
CA GLN A 224 4.09 5.03 4.62
C GLN A 224 3.59 4.92 6.06
N LEU A 225 4.42 5.28 7.04
CA LEU A 225 4.03 5.34 8.44
C LEU A 225 2.85 6.30 8.65
N THR A 226 2.90 7.51 8.08
CA THR A 226 1.84 8.53 8.24
C THR A 226 0.52 8.08 7.61
N VAL A 227 0.54 7.47 6.44
CA VAL A 227 -0.67 6.94 5.80
C VAL A 227 -1.30 5.81 6.63
N GLN A 228 -0.47 4.90 7.09
CA GLN A 228 -0.92 3.69 7.78
C GLN A 228 -1.26 3.90 9.27
N SER A 229 -0.78 4.97 9.90
CA SER A 229 -1.14 5.28 11.30
C SER A 229 -2.62 5.66 11.46
N ILE A 230 -3.23 6.21 10.42
CA ILE A 230 -4.63 6.65 10.45
C ILE A 230 -5.59 5.52 10.04
N ALA A 231 -5.14 4.60 9.20
CA ALA A 231 -5.99 3.57 8.60
C ALA A 231 -6.83 2.77 9.63
N PRO A 232 -6.27 2.22 10.73
CA PRO A 232 -7.02 1.40 11.68
C PRO A 232 -7.97 2.19 12.57
N ILE A 233 -7.77 3.50 12.73
CA ILE A 233 -8.55 4.31 13.68
C ILE A 233 -9.62 5.17 13.00
N LEU A 234 -9.55 5.31 11.68
CA LEU A 234 -10.35 6.29 10.94
C LEU A 234 -11.86 6.08 11.13
N THR A 235 -12.31 4.83 11.09
CA THR A 235 -13.74 4.49 11.24
C THR A 235 -14.25 4.80 12.65
N LEU A 236 -13.45 4.55 13.66
CA LEU A 236 -13.81 4.87 15.05
C LEU A 236 -13.86 6.38 15.28
N TYR A 237 -12.93 7.12 14.69
CA TYR A 237 -12.96 8.59 14.71
C TYR A 237 -14.19 9.15 13.97
N ILE A 238 -14.55 8.58 12.82
CA ILE A 238 -15.78 8.97 12.10
C ILE A 238 -17.02 8.67 12.94
N ARG A 239 -17.05 7.54 13.65
CA ARG A 239 -18.13 7.17 14.57
C ARG A 239 -18.27 8.20 15.70
N GLU A 240 -17.15 8.63 16.31
CA GLU A 240 -17.14 9.68 17.33
C GLU A 240 -17.68 11.00 16.78
N LEU A 241 -17.21 11.43 15.60
CA LEU A 241 -17.64 12.66 14.94
C LEU A 241 -19.13 12.64 14.51
N ASN A 242 -19.69 11.46 14.26
CA ASN A 242 -21.08 11.27 13.83
C ASN A 242 -22.04 11.02 15.02
N GLY A 243 -21.62 11.20 16.25
CA GLY A 243 -22.44 11.02 17.44
C GLY A 243 -22.96 9.58 17.63
N HIS A 244 -22.22 8.58 17.18
CA HIS A 244 -22.55 7.14 17.21
C HIS A 244 -23.82 6.76 16.40
N THR A 245 -24.28 7.60 15.48
CA THR A 245 -25.48 7.40 14.66
C THR A 245 -25.15 7.25 13.18
N GLY A 246 -26.05 6.63 12.40
CA GLY A 246 -25.98 6.58 10.94
C GLY A 246 -25.05 5.52 10.35
N ASN A 247 -24.78 5.65 9.05
CA ASN A 247 -24.09 4.65 8.22
C ASN A 247 -22.56 4.80 8.28
N VAL A 248 -21.96 4.62 9.47
CA VAL A 248 -20.53 4.84 9.73
C VAL A 248 -19.62 4.07 8.77
N MET A 249 -19.94 2.80 8.46
CA MET A 249 -19.13 1.97 7.56
C MET A 249 -19.08 2.53 6.15
N MET A 250 -20.24 2.94 5.61
CA MET A 250 -20.36 3.52 4.27
C MET A 250 -19.60 4.86 4.20
N ILE A 251 -19.83 5.74 5.18
CA ILE A 251 -19.14 7.05 5.26
C ILE A 251 -17.62 6.84 5.33
N SER A 252 -17.17 5.89 6.16
CA SER A 252 -15.74 5.55 6.29
C SER A 252 -15.15 5.04 4.97
N GLY A 253 -15.87 4.17 4.25
CA GLY A 253 -15.46 3.68 2.95
C GLY A 253 -15.24 4.81 1.94
N PHE A 254 -16.19 5.75 1.85
CA PHE A 254 -16.07 6.91 0.96
C PHE A 254 -14.91 7.83 1.35
N ILE A 255 -14.73 8.12 2.65
CA ILE A 255 -13.64 8.97 3.13
C ILE A 255 -12.27 8.32 2.88
N VAL A 256 -12.13 7.01 3.06
CA VAL A 256 -10.90 6.28 2.73
C VAL A 256 -10.60 6.34 1.24
N SER A 257 -11.60 6.05 0.40
CA SER A 257 -11.44 6.06 -1.06
C SER A 257 -11.17 7.45 -1.63
N SER A 258 -11.63 8.52 -0.96
CA SER A 258 -11.49 9.90 -1.45
C SER A 258 -10.02 10.32 -1.64
N VAL A 259 -9.13 9.86 -0.75
CA VAL A 259 -7.68 10.11 -0.86
C VAL A 259 -7.09 9.49 -2.12
N GLY A 260 -7.45 8.23 -2.40
CA GLY A 260 -6.98 7.54 -3.59
C GLY A 260 -7.51 8.17 -4.88
N LEU A 261 -8.78 8.59 -4.88
CA LEU A 261 -9.40 9.26 -6.03
C LEU A 261 -8.67 10.56 -6.38
N SER A 262 -8.46 11.43 -5.40
CA SER A 262 -7.76 12.70 -5.62
C SER A 262 -6.28 12.51 -5.97
N ALA A 263 -5.61 11.52 -5.37
CA ALA A 263 -4.23 11.16 -5.71
C ALA A 263 -4.12 10.69 -7.17
N MET A 264 -5.07 9.87 -7.65
CA MET A 264 -5.10 9.43 -9.05
C MET A 264 -5.32 10.62 -10.01
N MET A 265 -6.23 11.55 -9.68
CA MET A 265 -6.47 12.75 -10.48
C MET A 265 -5.24 13.66 -10.56
N SER A 266 -4.47 13.77 -9.49
CA SER A 266 -3.33 14.68 -9.38
C SER A 266 -2.01 14.10 -9.89
N SER A 267 -1.83 12.77 -9.81
CA SER A 267 -0.52 12.12 -10.05
C SER A 267 0.06 12.41 -11.42
N GLY A 268 -0.76 12.40 -12.48
CA GLY A 268 -0.31 12.71 -13.84
C GLY A 268 0.10 14.16 -14.04
N ILE A 269 -0.61 15.10 -13.41
CA ILE A 269 -0.32 16.54 -13.47
C ILE A 269 0.95 16.86 -12.67
N LEU A 270 0.98 16.37 -11.43
CA LEU A 270 2.11 16.61 -10.52
C LEU A 270 3.38 15.89 -10.99
N GLY A 271 3.27 14.72 -11.64
CA GLY A 271 4.40 14.06 -12.29
C GLY A 271 5.06 14.96 -13.33
N ARG A 272 4.28 15.56 -14.25
CA ARG A 272 4.80 16.49 -15.27
C ARG A 272 5.40 17.77 -14.65
N ILE A 273 4.83 18.24 -13.55
CA ILE A 273 5.39 19.38 -12.81
C ILE A 273 6.73 18.97 -12.20
N GLY A 274 6.82 17.79 -11.58
CA GLY A 274 8.05 17.26 -10.99
C GLY A 274 9.18 17.06 -12.01
N ASP A 275 8.85 16.72 -13.25
CA ASP A 275 9.84 16.64 -14.33
C ASP A 275 10.42 18.02 -14.70
N LYS A 276 9.60 19.08 -14.60
CA LYS A 276 10.01 20.47 -14.92
C LYS A 276 10.77 21.15 -13.78
N ILE A 277 10.28 21.01 -12.53
CA ILE A 277 10.86 21.74 -11.38
C ILE A 277 11.86 20.91 -10.57
N GLY A 278 11.97 19.61 -10.89
CA GLY A 278 12.80 18.64 -10.18
C GLY A 278 12.05 17.89 -9.07
N SER A 279 12.25 16.58 -9.00
CA SER A 279 11.57 15.68 -8.04
C SER A 279 11.82 16.10 -6.57
N HIS A 280 13.02 16.61 -6.25
CA HIS A 280 13.37 17.07 -4.89
C HIS A 280 12.51 18.25 -4.43
N ARG A 281 12.24 19.23 -5.32
CA ARG A 281 11.36 20.36 -5.00
C ARG A 281 9.92 19.92 -4.84
N LEU A 282 9.45 18.99 -5.68
CA LEU A 282 8.09 18.46 -5.58
C LEU A 282 7.87 17.67 -4.28
N ILE A 283 8.88 16.94 -3.79
CA ILE A 283 8.82 16.28 -2.48
C ILE A 283 8.62 17.32 -1.37
N ILE A 284 9.38 18.40 -1.37
CA ILE A 284 9.28 19.46 -0.35
C ILE A 284 7.90 20.13 -0.41
N ILE A 285 7.43 20.51 -1.59
CA ILE A 285 6.10 21.14 -1.78
C ILE A 285 4.99 20.19 -1.30
N GLY A 286 5.07 18.91 -1.67
CA GLY A 286 4.10 17.90 -1.25
C GLY A 286 4.10 17.66 0.27
N LEU A 287 5.26 17.71 0.93
CA LEU A 287 5.37 17.59 2.40
C LEU A 287 4.80 18.82 3.11
N VAL A 288 5.10 20.05 2.62
CA VAL A 288 4.48 21.29 3.15
C VAL A 288 2.96 21.21 3.03
N TYR A 289 2.48 20.88 1.85
CA TYR A 289 1.04 20.73 1.60
C TYR A 289 0.41 19.68 2.51
N SER A 290 1.03 18.50 2.63
CA SER A 290 0.53 17.42 3.50
C SER A 290 0.49 17.86 4.96
N PHE A 291 1.51 18.55 5.45
CA PHE A 291 1.52 19.11 6.81
C PHE A 291 0.36 20.07 7.06
N LEU A 292 0.12 21.02 6.13
CA LEU A 292 -0.97 22.00 6.21
C LEU A 292 -2.36 21.34 6.19
N ILE A 293 -2.50 20.15 5.62
CA ILE A 293 -3.77 19.42 5.57
C ILE A 293 -3.93 18.46 6.76
N TYR A 294 -2.86 17.79 7.23
CA TYR A 294 -2.94 16.89 8.38
C TYR A 294 -3.26 17.63 9.68
N LEU A 295 -2.70 18.83 9.87
CA LEU A 295 -2.88 19.60 11.10
C LEU A 295 -4.35 19.96 11.38
N PRO A 296 -5.14 20.51 10.44
CA PRO A 296 -6.56 20.78 10.65
C PRO A 296 -7.40 19.53 10.88
N MET A 297 -6.99 18.34 10.39
CA MET A 297 -7.74 17.09 10.61
C MET A 297 -7.90 16.74 12.10
N ALA A 298 -6.99 17.19 12.97
CA ALA A 298 -7.09 17.01 14.41
C ALA A 298 -8.24 17.82 15.05
N PHE A 299 -8.74 18.85 14.38
CA PHE A 299 -9.70 19.82 14.90
C PHE A 299 -11.07 19.77 14.22
N VAL A 300 -11.30 18.81 13.31
CA VAL A 300 -12.58 18.63 12.63
C VAL A 300 -13.69 18.25 13.62
N LYS A 301 -14.90 18.68 13.33
CA LYS A 301 -16.09 18.43 14.14
C LYS A 301 -17.12 17.54 13.45
N THR A 302 -16.97 17.31 12.14
CA THR A 302 -17.92 16.52 11.34
C THR A 302 -17.19 15.57 10.39
N PRO A 303 -17.80 14.41 10.04
CA PRO A 303 -17.24 13.50 9.03
C PRO A 303 -17.05 14.17 7.67
N LEU A 304 -17.90 15.12 7.29
CA LEU A 304 -17.79 15.86 6.02
C LEU A 304 -16.51 16.69 5.97
N GLN A 305 -16.18 17.43 7.04
CA GLN A 305 -14.93 18.21 7.13
C GLN A 305 -13.70 17.28 6.99
N LEU A 306 -13.74 16.13 7.68
CA LEU A 306 -12.69 15.13 7.57
C LEU A 306 -12.57 14.59 6.14
N GLY A 307 -13.69 14.29 5.48
CA GLY A 307 -13.73 13.82 4.10
C GLY A 307 -13.15 14.82 3.11
N ILE A 308 -13.48 16.10 3.25
CA ILE A 308 -12.93 17.18 2.42
C ILE A 308 -11.40 17.27 2.60
N LEU A 309 -10.92 17.31 3.83
CA LEU A 309 -9.48 17.37 4.10
C LEU A 309 -8.74 16.12 3.62
N ARG A 310 -9.34 14.94 3.76
CA ARG A 310 -8.81 13.68 3.23
C ARG A 310 -8.74 13.70 1.70
N PHE A 311 -9.78 14.20 1.04
CA PHE A 311 -9.76 14.39 -0.41
C PHE A 311 -8.67 15.38 -0.84
N MET A 312 -8.54 16.51 -0.16
CA MET A 312 -7.47 17.46 -0.42
C MET A 312 -6.09 16.83 -0.21
N LEU A 313 -5.89 16.05 0.86
CA LEU A 313 -4.62 15.37 1.14
C LEU A 313 -4.14 14.52 -0.04
N GLY A 314 -5.06 13.83 -0.72
CA GLY A 314 -4.73 12.99 -1.87
C GLY A 314 -4.06 13.75 -3.01
N PHE A 315 -4.43 14.99 -3.25
CA PHE A 315 -3.76 15.82 -4.29
C PHE A 315 -2.27 15.99 -4.03
N GLY A 316 -1.84 16.20 -2.80
CA GLY A 316 -0.41 16.33 -2.47
C GLY A 316 0.31 14.99 -2.40
N SER A 317 -0.33 13.99 -1.79
CA SER A 317 0.27 12.67 -1.56
C SER A 317 0.48 11.86 -2.84
N GLY A 318 -0.36 12.08 -3.87
CA GLY A 318 -0.28 11.37 -5.15
C GLY A 318 1.04 11.55 -5.90
N ALA A 319 1.79 12.61 -5.61
CA ALA A 319 3.09 12.86 -6.24
C ALA A 319 4.29 12.45 -5.39
N LEU A 320 4.13 12.26 -4.07
CA LEU A 320 5.26 12.08 -3.17
C LEU A 320 6.06 10.80 -3.46
N MET A 321 5.41 9.63 -3.47
CA MET A 321 6.09 8.36 -3.75
C MET A 321 6.66 8.27 -5.19
N PRO A 322 5.95 8.69 -6.25
CA PRO A 322 6.54 8.78 -7.58
C PRO A 322 7.77 9.68 -7.63
N SER A 323 7.76 10.81 -6.92
CA SER A 323 8.90 11.73 -6.87
C SER A 323 10.10 11.14 -6.12
N VAL A 324 9.87 10.43 -5.02
CA VAL A 324 10.92 9.68 -4.31
C VAL A 324 11.54 8.63 -5.24
N ASN A 325 10.71 7.84 -5.92
CA ASN A 325 11.16 6.81 -6.85
C ASN A 325 11.93 7.41 -8.05
N SER A 326 11.45 8.52 -8.60
CA SER A 326 12.14 9.25 -9.68
C SER A 326 13.53 9.75 -9.23
N LEU A 327 13.62 10.32 -8.03
CA LEU A 327 14.90 10.81 -7.50
C LEU A 327 15.86 9.64 -7.18
N LEU A 328 15.34 8.53 -6.61
CA LEU A 328 16.11 7.30 -6.40
C LEU A 328 16.70 6.77 -7.72
N SER A 329 15.89 6.72 -8.77
CA SER A 329 16.34 6.27 -10.09
C SER A 329 17.46 7.16 -10.65
N LYS A 330 17.37 8.48 -10.47
CA LYS A 330 18.38 9.44 -10.97
C LYS A 330 19.73 9.37 -10.26
N ILE A 331 19.75 9.02 -8.97
CA ILE A 331 20.99 8.96 -8.18
C ILE A 331 21.64 7.56 -8.14
N THR A 332 20.95 6.57 -8.70
CA THR A 332 21.39 5.15 -8.66
C THR A 332 21.96 4.73 -10.01
N PRO A 333 23.14 4.09 -10.06
CA PRO A 333 23.67 3.50 -11.29
C PRO A 333 22.72 2.44 -11.86
N PRO A 334 22.63 2.29 -13.19
CA PRO A 334 21.69 1.34 -13.85
C PRO A 334 21.81 -0.09 -13.31
N GLU A 335 23.02 -0.57 -13.01
CA GLU A 335 23.31 -1.92 -12.53
C GLU A 335 22.82 -2.14 -11.09
N GLY A 336 22.57 -1.07 -10.33
CA GLY A 336 22.16 -1.09 -8.92
C GLY A 336 20.68 -0.77 -8.68
N ILE A 337 19.94 -0.32 -9.69
CA ILE A 337 18.57 0.19 -9.54
C ILE A 337 17.66 -0.82 -8.82
N SER A 338 17.60 -2.05 -9.29
CA SER A 338 16.73 -3.08 -8.70
C SER A 338 16.99 -3.29 -7.21
N ARG A 339 18.25 -3.27 -6.81
CA ARG A 339 18.67 -3.49 -5.42
C ARG A 339 18.33 -2.29 -4.53
N ILE A 340 18.58 -1.08 -4.99
CA ILE A 340 18.22 0.15 -4.26
C ILE A 340 16.71 0.26 -4.09
N PHE A 341 15.91 -0.06 -5.10
CA PHE A 341 14.45 -0.10 -4.99
C PHE A 341 13.97 -1.18 -4.02
N SER A 342 14.65 -2.34 -3.94
CA SER A 342 14.34 -3.37 -2.94
C SER A 342 14.58 -2.88 -1.50
N PHE A 343 15.68 -2.14 -1.28
CA PHE A 343 15.90 -1.48 0.02
C PHE A 343 14.86 -0.41 0.33
N ASN A 344 14.50 0.42 -0.65
CA ASN A 344 13.41 1.39 -0.49
C ASN A 344 12.10 0.71 -0.13
N GLN A 345 11.77 -0.41 -0.76
CA GLN A 345 10.58 -1.20 -0.44
C GLN A 345 10.63 -1.76 0.99
N MET A 346 11.81 -2.17 1.46
CA MET A 346 11.99 -2.62 2.86
C MET A 346 11.66 -1.50 3.85
N PHE A 347 12.14 -0.28 3.63
CA PHE A 347 11.80 0.88 4.47
C PHE A 347 10.31 1.23 4.38
N THR A 348 9.71 1.16 3.20
CA THR A 348 8.26 1.30 3.00
C THR A 348 7.49 0.27 3.82
N ASN A 349 7.89 -1.00 3.79
CA ASN A 349 7.26 -2.08 4.56
C ASN A 349 7.42 -1.86 6.07
N PHE A 350 8.55 -1.37 6.55
CA PHE A 350 8.69 -0.99 7.95
C PHE A 350 7.70 0.11 8.36
N GLY A 351 7.47 1.10 7.49
CA GLY A 351 6.42 2.10 7.69
C GLY A 351 5.01 1.50 7.75
N GLN A 352 4.72 0.49 6.92
CA GLN A 352 3.45 -0.24 6.93
C GLN A 352 3.23 -1.02 8.24
N VAL A 353 4.28 -1.48 8.89
CA VAL A 353 4.20 -2.17 10.19
C VAL A 353 4.12 -1.17 11.33
N ALA A 354 5.01 -0.19 11.35
CA ALA A 354 5.09 0.78 12.44
C ALA A 354 3.88 1.72 12.50
N GLY A 355 3.33 2.12 11.34
CA GLY A 355 2.19 3.04 11.25
C GLY A 355 0.98 2.58 12.04
N PRO A 356 0.38 1.42 11.72
CA PRO A 356 -0.79 0.94 12.43
C PRO A 356 -0.57 0.75 13.93
N LEU A 357 0.60 0.26 14.33
CA LEU A 357 0.94 0.05 15.74
C LEU A 357 1.00 1.38 16.51
N LEU A 358 1.71 2.38 15.96
CA LEU A 358 1.82 3.71 16.56
C LEU A 358 0.46 4.42 16.58
N GLY A 359 -0.25 4.44 15.44
CA GLY A 359 -1.55 5.09 15.34
C GLY A 359 -2.57 4.50 16.30
N SER A 360 -2.65 3.17 16.38
CA SER A 360 -3.56 2.47 17.29
C SER A 360 -3.19 2.67 18.76
N ALA A 361 -1.91 2.64 19.11
CA ALA A 361 -1.46 2.89 20.48
C ALA A 361 -1.80 4.33 20.92
N ILE A 362 -1.49 5.32 20.07
CA ILE A 362 -1.81 6.73 20.37
C ILE A 362 -3.34 6.92 20.49
N ALA A 363 -4.13 6.32 19.62
CA ALA A 363 -5.58 6.41 19.68
C ALA A 363 -6.15 5.77 20.96
N GLY A 364 -5.68 4.58 21.29
CA GLY A 364 -6.16 3.83 22.47
C GLY A 364 -5.75 4.42 23.82
N TYR A 365 -4.57 5.02 23.91
CA TYR A 365 -4.06 5.56 25.19
C TYR A 365 -4.24 7.07 25.33
N ILE A 366 -4.36 7.83 24.25
CA ILE A 366 -4.44 9.29 24.30
C ILE A 366 -5.75 9.79 23.67
N SER A 367 -5.85 9.80 22.35
CA SER A 367 -7.08 10.17 21.60
C SER A 367 -6.88 10.03 20.09
N TYR A 368 -7.99 9.99 19.33
CA TYR A 368 -7.94 10.05 17.85
C TYR A 368 -7.33 11.36 17.33
N ARG A 369 -7.59 12.49 18.01
CA ARG A 369 -6.98 13.79 17.66
C ARG A 369 -5.47 13.75 17.75
N ALA A 370 -4.94 13.11 18.79
CA ALA A 370 -3.51 12.98 19.01
C ALA A 370 -2.82 12.20 17.85
N VAL A 371 -3.50 11.24 17.21
CA VAL A 371 -2.96 10.53 16.05
C VAL A 371 -2.71 11.50 14.90
N PHE A 372 -3.66 12.39 14.59
CA PHE A 372 -3.49 13.39 13.51
C PHE A 372 -2.39 14.41 13.83
N LEU A 373 -2.31 14.87 15.08
CA LEU A 373 -1.23 15.76 15.54
C LEU A 373 0.14 15.08 15.42
N THR A 374 0.28 13.85 15.90
CA THR A 374 1.53 13.10 15.81
C THR A 374 1.90 12.81 14.36
N THR A 375 0.92 12.47 13.52
CA THR A 375 1.12 12.30 12.07
C THR A 375 1.62 13.60 11.43
N SER A 376 1.03 14.74 11.80
CA SER A 376 1.47 16.06 11.36
C SER A 376 2.92 16.35 11.79
N CYS A 377 3.30 15.99 13.04
CA CYS A 377 4.68 16.11 13.52
C CYS A 377 5.66 15.23 12.71
N PHE A 378 5.28 14.00 12.37
CA PHE A 378 6.11 13.14 11.51
C PHE A 378 6.29 13.73 10.11
N VAL A 379 5.24 14.31 9.53
CA VAL A 379 5.34 14.99 8.23
C VAL A 379 6.24 16.22 8.33
N LEU A 380 6.12 17.00 9.39
CA LEU A 380 6.99 18.15 9.65
C LEU A 380 8.45 17.73 9.84
N PHE A 381 8.69 16.67 10.61
CA PHE A 381 10.03 16.11 10.77
C PHE A 381 10.59 15.68 9.41
N ASN A 382 9.80 14.98 8.59
CA ASN A 382 10.22 14.57 7.25
C ASN A 382 10.51 15.76 6.33
N LEU A 383 9.74 16.84 6.46
CA LEU A 383 9.97 18.10 5.73
C LEU A 383 11.33 18.71 6.11
N ILE A 384 11.59 18.86 7.40
CA ILE A 384 12.85 19.39 7.92
C ILE A 384 14.01 18.49 7.46
N TRP A 385 13.85 17.19 7.63
CA TRP A 385 14.83 16.19 7.19
C TRP A 385 15.14 16.29 5.69
N SER A 386 14.10 16.42 4.85
CA SER A 386 14.24 16.55 3.40
C SER A 386 14.92 17.87 3.00
N LEU A 387 14.61 18.97 3.68
CA LEU A 387 15.27 20.27 3.45
C LEU A 387 16.78 20.18 3.73
N PHE A 388 17.18 19.53 4.81
CA PHE A 388 18.61 19.31 5.11
C PHE A 388 19.29 18.42 4.07
N ASN A 389 18.68 17.30 3.70
CA ASN A 389 19.26 16.34 2.77
C ASN A 389 19.34 16.86 1.33
N PHE A 390 18.34 17.64 0.91
CA PHE A 390 18.29 18.19 -0.46
C PHE A 390 18.95 19.56 -0.59
N ARG A 391 19.54 20.12 0.49
CA ARG A 391 20.16 21.45 0.48
C ARG A 391 21.15 21.63 -0.67
N LYS A 392 21.97 20.62 -0.95
CA LYS A 392 22.92 20.65 -2.08
C LYS A 392 22.22 20.66 -3.45
N LEU A 393 21.07 20.03 -3.59
CA LEU A 393 20.28 19.99 -4.83
C LEU A 393 19.46 21.26 -5.02
N LEU A 394 19.09 21.94 -3.92
CA LEU A 394 18.33 23.20 -3.97
C LEU A 394 19.20 24.40 -4.42
N GLY A 395 20.52 24.34 -4.18
CA GLY A 395 21.48 25.38 -4.55
C GLY A 395 22.05 25.27 -5.98
N VAL A 396 21.80 24.16 -6.66
CA VAL A 396 22.26 23.93 -8.04
C VAL A 396 21.07 24.18 -8.97
N ARG A 397 21.13 25.25 -9.76
CA ARG A 397 20.26 25.43 -10.92
C ARG A 397 20.62 24.33 -11.93
N ASP A 398 19.61 23.49 -12.22
CA ASP A 398 19.56 22.56 -13.34
C ASP A 398 20.67 21.46 -13.43
N ILE A 399 20.34 20.28 -12.90
CA ILE A 399 20.78 19.03 -13.48
C ILE A 399 19.63 18.61 -14.44
N ALA A 400 19.52 19.35 -15.53
CA ALA A 400 18.63 19.05 -16.65
C ALA A 400 19.36 19.44 -17.92
N SER A 401 20.06 18.51 -18.51
CA SER A 401 20.36 18.41 -19.94
C SER A 401 20.68 16.94 -20.25
#